data_f60b3ea947d1213847532e101644b196
#
_entry.id   f60b3ea947d1213847532e101644b196
#
_cell.length_a   1.000
_cell.length_b   1.000
_cell.length_c   1.000
_cell.angle_alpha   90.00
_cell.angle_beta   90.00
_cell.angle_gamma   90.00
#
_symmetry.space_group_name_H-M   'P 1'
#
loop_
_entity.id
_entity.type
_entity.pdbx_description
1 polymer ?
#
loop_
_entity_poly.entity_id
_entity_poly.type
_entity_poly.pdbx_seq_one_letter_code
_entity_poly.pdbx_strand_id
1 'polypeptide(L)'
;LGLEVGRLFSQFFGHTGGTLLLLGLLAAGLSLFSGLSWLKLFERLGALLEGAWFGSIALYQRWQDRRIGREVARSREAEVEVERKRIEEFHVEPIRIEPAEMAIPKSPRREKERQAPLFMDIPGGALPPLHLLEEPAHDVEPPSAETLEFTSRLIERKLADFGVQVKVLAAYPGPVITRYEIEPAVGVKGAQIVNLVKDIARALSVVSVRLVETIPGKSCMGLELPNPKRQTVRLSEILGSKAYHDMHSPLTLTLGKDIGGAPVVVDLAKMPHLMVAGTTGSGKSVGINAM
;
A
#
# COMPACT_ATOMS: atom_id res chain seq x y z
N LEU A 1 46.49 6.29 -50.78
CA LEU A 1 45.32 5.39 -50.95
C LEU A 1 44.04 6.01 -50.39
N GLY A 2 43.93 6.42 -49.12
CA GLY A 2 42.72 6.96 -48.57
C GLY A 2 42.20 8.28 -49.15
N LEU A 3 43.12 9.17 -49.56
CA LEU A 3 42.80 10.43 -50.23
C LEU A 3 42.27 10.23 -51.66
N GLU A 4 42.82 9.29 -52.41
CA GLU A 4 42.39 8.94 -53.76
C GLU A 4 40.99 8.27 -53.73
N VAL A 5 40.78 7.33 -52.85
CA VAL A 5 39.48 6.67 -52.67
C VAL A 5 38.42 7.69 -52.24
N GLY A 6 38.71 8.61 -51.30
CA GLY A 6 37.82 9.67 -50.91
C GLY A 6 37.42 10.63 -52.02
N ARG A 7 38.39 10.99 -52.95
CA ARG A 7 38.10 11.81 -54.12
C ARG A 7 37.21 11.12 -55.13
N LEU A 8 37.45 9.84 -55.39
CA LEU A 8 36.65 9.03 -56.32
C LEU A 8 35.17 8.94 -55.80
N PHE A 9 34.97 8.64 -54.53
CA PHE A 9 33.60 8.56 -53.93
C PHE A 9 32.90 9.92 -53.90
N SER A 10 33.63 11.01 -53.63
CA SER A 10 33.04 12.36 -53.63
C SER A 10 32.66 12.83 -55.04
N GLN A 11 33.34 12.35 -56.09
CA GLN A 11 33.07 12.71 -57.49
C GLN A 11 31.77 12.04 -58.01
N PHE A 12 31.49 10.79 -57.58
CA PHE A 12 30.30 10.03 -58.02
C PHE A 12 29.07 10.24 -57.15
N PHE A 13 29.22 10.42 -55.85
CA PHE A 13 28.09 10.48 -54.87
C PHE A 13 27.98 11.82 -54.15
N GLY A 14 28.78 12.81 -54.57
CA GLY A 14 28.86 14.07 -53.82
C GLY A 14 29.54 13.92 -52.45
N HIS A 15 29.83 15.04 -51.78
CA HIS A 15 30.57 15.03 -50.52
C HIS A 15 29.80 14.28 -49.41
N THR A 16 28.52 14.51 -49.30
CA THR A 16 27.65 13.87 -48.29
C THR A 16 27.38 12.40 -48.57
N GLY A 17 27.15 12.03 -49.85
CA GLY A 17 26.93 10.63 -50.23
C GLY A 17 28.20 9.78 -50.11
N GLY A 18 29.36 10.34 -50.49
CA GLY A 18 30.65 9.69 -50.34
C GLY A 18 31.05 9.43 -48.89
N THR A 19 30.79 10.38 -47.98
CA THR A 19 31.06 10.21 -46.55
C THR A 19 30.17 9.16 -45.92
N LEU A 20 28.87 9.12 -46.25
CA LEU A 20 27.95 8.10 -45.76
C LEU A 20 28.32 6.70 -46.25
N LEU A 21 28.76 6.56 -47.49
CA LEU A 21 29.16 5.28 -48.07
C LEU A 21 30.47 4.78 -47.44
N LEU A 22 31.46 5.65 -47.24
CA LEU A 22 32.68 5.32 -46.53
C LEU A 22 32.46 4.95 -45.06
N LEU A 23 31.56 5.65 -44.36
CA LEU A 23 31.13 5.32 -43.02
C LEU A 23 30.43 3.95 -42.95
N GLY A 24 29.57 3.65 -43.93
CA GLY A 24 28.92 2.34 -44.06
C GLY A 24 29.92 1.20 -44.30
N LEU A 25 30.91 1.40 -45.19
CA LEU A 25 31.99 0.43 -45.45
C LEU A 25 32.87 0.24 -44.20
N LEU A 26 33.19 1.31 -43.49
CA LEU A 26 33.94 1.25 -42.24
C LEU A 26 33.19 0.49 -41.15
N ALA A 27 31.90 0.76 -41.01
CA ALA A 27 31.04 0.06 -40.08
C ALA A 27 30.90 -1.44 -40.40
N ALA A 28 30.75 -1.78 -41.70
CA ALA A 28 30.70 -3.16 -42.16
C ALA A 28 32.04 -3.88 -41.94
N GLY A 29 33.17 -3.21 -42.26
CA GLY A 29 34.51 -3.75 -42.00
C GLY A 29 34.78 -4.01 -40.52
N LEU A 30 34.37 -3.08 -39.66
CA LEU A 30 34.50 -3.21 -38.22
C LEU A 30 33.62 -4.34 -37.66
N SER A 31 32.42 -4.51 -38.23
CA SER A 31 31.51 -5.61 -37.89
C SER A 31 32.12 -6.98 -38.27
N LEU A 32 32.69 -7.10 -39.45
CA LEU A 32 33.33 -8.33 -39.92
C LEU A 32 34.61 -8.67 -39.13
N PHE A 33 35.39 -7.65 -38.76
CA PHE A 33 36.64 -7.85 -38.03
C PHE A 33 36.44 -8.19 -36.56
N SER A 34 35.48 -7.50 -35.89
CA SER A 34 35.24 -7.63 -34.45
C SER A 34 34.12 -8.60 -34.08
N GLY A 35 33.34 -9.07 -35.08
CA GLY A 35 32.12 -9.86 -34.79
C GLY A 35 30.99 -9.06 -34.13
N LEU A 36 31.13 -7.72 -34.04
CA LEU A 36 30.15 -6.83 -33.42
C LEU A 36 28.88 -6.73 -34.26
N SER A 37 27.77 -7.06 -33.70
CA SER A 37 26.45 -6.81 -34.28
C SER A 37 25.97 -5.41 -33.89
N TRP A 38 25.94 -4.48 -34.83
CA TRP A 38 25.45 -3.11 -34.65
C TRP A 38 23.98 -3.07 -34.11
N LEU A 39 23.19 -4.02 -34.60
CA LEU A 39 21.81 -4.18 -34.12
C LEU A 39 21.74 -4.45 -32.59
N LYS A 40 22.56 -5.38 -32.11
CA LYS A 40 22.64 -5.69 -30.69
C LYS A 40 23.20 -4.54 -29.84
N LEU A 41 24.13 -3.77 -30.43
CA LEU A 41 24.69 -2.58 -29.77
C LEU A 41 23.64 -1.49 -29.62
N PHE A 42 22.90 -1.19 -30.68
CA PHE A 42 21.81 -0.20 -30.63
C PHE A 42 20.65 -0.65 -29.74
N GLU A 43 20.31 -1.93 -29.74
CA GLU A 43 19.31 -2.49 -28.85
C GLU A 43 19.71 -2.33 -27.37
N ARG A 44 20.96 -2.64 -27.02
CA ARG A 44 21.48 -2.43 -25.66
C ARG A 44 21.53 -0.96 -25.25
N LEU A 45 21.97 -0.10 -26.19
CA LEU A 45 22.00 1.34 -25.94
C LEU A 45 20.60 1.91 -25.77
N GLY A 46 19.64 1.47 -26.60
CA GLY A 46 18.23 1.82 -26.48
C GLY A 46 17.64 1.40 -25.15
N ALA A 47 17.88 0.16 -24.74
CA ALA A 47 17.41 -0.36 -23.46
C ALA A 47 18.01 0.40 -22.26
N LEU A 48 19.28 0.80 -22.32
CA LEU A 48 19.92 1.62 -21.29
C LEU A 48 19.31 3.03 -21.20
N LEU A 49 19.09 3.67 -22.35
CA LEU A 49 18.48 4.99 -22.41
C LEU A 49 17.03 4.96 -21.94
N GLU A 50 16.28 3.95 -22.34
CA GLU A 50 14.91 3.74 -21.91
C GLU A 50 14.85 3.47 -20.40
N GLY A 51 15.71 2.61 -19.87
CA GLY A 51 15.82 2.36 -18.44
C GLY A 51 16.19 3.61 -17.62
N ALA A 52 17.13 4.41 -18.13
CA ALA A 52 17.51 5.70 -17.50
C ALA A 52 16.35 6.71 -17.53
N TRP A 53 15.60 6.77 -18.64
CA TRP A 53 14.46 7.66 -18.81
C TRP A 53 13.31 7.29 -17.83
N PHE A 54 12.88 6.04 -17.83
CA PHE A 54 11.83 5.58 -16.90
C PHE A 54 12.29 5.64 -15.44
N GLY A 55 13.57 5.36 -15.17
CA GLY A 55 14.15 5.52 -13.84
C GLY A 55 14.11 6.96 -13.34
N SER A 56 14.42 7.93 -14.21
CA SER A 56 14.39 9.36 -13.85
C SER A 56 12.94 9.86 -13.59
N ILE A 57 11.97 9.41 -14.39
CA ILE A 57 10.56 9.71 -14.20
C ILE A 57 10.07 9.12 -12.87
N ALA A 58 10.40 7.86 -12.59
CA ALA A 58 10.01 7.21 -11.34
C ALA A 58 10.62 7.88 -10.10
N LEU A 59 11.88 8.33 -10.19
CA LEU A 59 12.53 9.11 -9.13
C LEU A 59 11.86 10.47 -8.92
N TYR A 60 11.52 11.16 -10.00
CA TYR A 60 10.83 12.45 -9.94
C TYR A 60 9.43 12.32 -9.31
N GLN A 61 8.67 11.30 -9.72
CA GLN A 61 7.34 11.02 -9.14
C GLN A 61 7.44 10.72 -7.65
N ARG A 62 8.38 9.84 -7.23
CA ARG A 62 8.61 9.55 -5.80
C ARG A 62 9.01 10.78 -4.99
N TRP A 63 9.78 11.68 -5.58
CA TRP A 63 10.17 12.93 -4.92
C TRP A 63 8.97 13.88 -4.80
N GLN A 64 8.16 14.00 -5.83
CA GLN A 64 6.94 14.81 -5.84
C GLN A 64 5.92 14.28 -4.83
N ASP A 65 5.69 12.97 -4.80
CA ASP A 65 4.78 12.34 -3.83
C ASP A 65 5.24 12.58 -2.38
N ARG A 66 6.55 12.51 -2.14
CA ARG A 66 7.10 12.81 -0.81
C ARG A 66 6.95 14.29 -0.42
N ARG A 67 7.01 15.21 -1.39
CA ARG A 67 6.79 16.65 -1.11
C ARG A 67 5.34 16.93 -0.78
N ILE A 68 4.43 16.47 -1.62
CA ILE A 68 2.98 16.62 -1.42
C ILE A 68 2.57 15.97 -0.10
N GLY A 69 3.06 14.76 0.19
CA GLY A 69 2.78 14.07 1.45
C GLY A 69 3.24 14.84 2.70
N ARG A 70 4.39 15.54 2.63
CA ARG A 70 4.87 16.37 3.74
C ARG A 70 4.08 17.69 3.90
N GLU A 71 3.68 18.31 2.81
CA GLU A 71 2.86 19.54 2.86
C GLU A 71 1.48 19.23 3.42
N VAL A 72 0.84 18.14 2.97
CA VAL A 72 -0.45 17.68 3.50
C VAL A 72 -0.35 17.26 4.97
N ALA A 73 0.75 16.62 5.38
CA ALA A 73 0.96 16.28 6.78
C ALA A 73 1.10 17.51 7.66
N ARG A 74 1.87 18.53 7.22
CA ARG A 74 2.05 19.78 7.97
C ARG A 74 0.77 20.61 8.08
N SER A 75 0.00 20.73 6.99
CA SER A 75 -1.29 21.43 7.04
C SER A 75 -2.26 20.75 7.98
N ARG A 76 -2.27 19.40 7.97
CA ARG A 76 -3.08 18.60 8.87
C ARG A 76 -2.68 18.75 10.34
N GLU A 77 -1.38 18.74 10.63
CA GLU A 77 -0.87 18.98 12.00
C GLU A 77 -1.25 20.37 12.50
N ALA A 78 -1.16 21.39 11.64
CA ALA A 78 -1.54 22.76 12.00
C ALA A 78 -3.07 22.90 12.26
N GLU A 79 -3.91 22.30 11.43
CA GLU A 79 -5.37 22.28 11.62
C GLU A 79 -5.77 21.52 12.91
N VAL A 80 -5.12 20.37 13.14
CA VAL A 80 -5.35 19.58 14.36
C VAL A 80 -4.96 20.35 15.62
N GLU A 81 -3.87 21.12 15.60
CA GLU A 81 -3.43 21.91 16.75
C GLU A 81 -4.38 23.07 17.06
N VAL A 82 -4.90 23.75 16.03
CA VAL A 82 -5.92 24.79 16.19
C VAL A 82 -7.21 24.22 16.77
N GLU A 83 -7.62 23.06 16.30
CA GLU A 83 -8.87 22.41 16.73
C GLU A 83 -8.73 21.80 18.12
N ARG A 84 -7.53 21.29 18.49
CA ARG A 84 -7.23 20.81 19.83
C ARG A 84 -7.46 21.88 20.90
N LYS A 85 -6.98 23.10 20.66
CA LYS A 85 -7.19 24.25 21.57
C LYS A 85 -8.67 24.61 21.74
N ARG A 86 -9.48 24.41 20.70
CA ARG A 86 -10.93 24.66 20.74
C ARG A 86 -11.71 23.58 21.51
N ILE A 87 -11.27 22.31 21.46
CA ILE A 87 -11.95 21.17 22.10
C ILE A 87 -11.64 21.11 23.61
N GLU A 88 -10.47 21.58 24.04
CA GLU A 88 -10.10 21.66 25.47
C GLU A 88 -11.03 22.57 26.30
N GLU A 89 -11.80 23.46 25.64
CA GLU A 89 -12.78 24.33 26.29
C GLU A 89 -14.13 23.64 26.60
N PHE A 90 -14.39 22.45 26.10
CA PHE A 90 -15.66 21.74 26.31
C PHE A 90 -15.50 20.52 27.23
N HIS A 91 -16.06 20.58 28.44
CA HIS A 91 -16.20 19.41 29.33
C HIS A 91 -17.18 18.40 28.74
N VAL A 92 -16.71 17.21 28.38
CA VAL A 92 -17.55 16.16 27.78
C VAL A 92 -17.25 14.79 28.39
N GLU A 93 -18.27 13.94 28.48
CA GLU A 93 -18.20 12.56 28.99
C GLU A 93 -17.11 11.73 28.29
N PRO A 94 -16.39 10.84 29.01
CA PRO A 94 -15.32 10.02 28.44
C PRO A 94 -15.88 9.02 27.43
N ILE A 95 -15.20 8.91 26.28
CA ILE A 95 -15.54 7.96 25.21
C ILE A 95 -14.95 6.60 25.57
N ARG A 96 -15.71 5.53 25.32
CA ARG A 96 -15.21 4.17 25.51
C ARG A 96 -14.15 3.85 24.46
N ILE A 97 -12.90 3.70 24.90
CA ILE A 97 -11.79 3.28 24.04
C ILE A 97 -11.55 1.79 24.33
N GLU A 98 -11.76 0.95 23.33
CA GLU A 98 -11.42 -0.46 23.46
C GLU A 98 -9.96 -0.68 23.03
N PRO A 99 -9.16 -1.42 23.82
CA PRO A 99 -7.77 -1.69 23.50
C PRO A 99 -7.68 -2.51 22.20
N ALA A 100 -6.74 -2.17 21.32
CA ALA A 100 -6.47 -2.97 20.14
C ALA A 100 -5.93 -4.35 20.56
N GLU A 101 -6.56 -5.44 20.11
CA GLU A 101 -5.98 -6.78 20.22
C GLU A 101 -4.79 -6.93 19.29
N MET A 102 -3.58 -6.58 19.77
CA MET A 102 -2.36 -6.60 18.95
C MET A 102 -1.60 -7.92 18.99
N ALA A 103 -1.92 -8.82 19.91
CA ALA A 103 -1.21 -10.07 20.08
C ALA A 103 -1.85 -11.20 19.24
N ILE A 104 -1.28 -11.47 18.07
CA ILE A 104 -1.67 -12.63 17.26
C ILE A 104 -1.10 -13.90 17.91
N PRO A 105 -1.93 -14.91 18.26
CA PRO A 105 -1.44 -16.19 18.77
C PRO A 105 -0.54 -16.87 17.74
N LYS A 106 0.69 -17.18 18.12
CA LYS A 106 1.69 -17.83 17.25
C LYS A 106 1.40 -19.31 17.10
N SER A 107 1.67 -19.86 15.92
CA SER A 107 1.49 -21.30 15.64
C SER A 107 2.66 -22.12 16.18
N PRO A 108 2.44 -23.39 16.51
CA PRO A 108 3.50 -24.34 16.91
C PRO A 108 4.57 -24.53 15.83
N ARG A 109 4.20 -24.39 14.55
CA ARG A 109 5.11 -24.44 13.41
C ARG A 109 6.16 -23.33 13.49
N ARG A 110 5.75 -22.09 13.80
CA ARG A 110 6.66 -20.95 13.92
C ARG A 110 7.67 -21.14 15.05
N GLU A 111 7.27 -21.77 16.14
CA GLU A 111 8.16 -22.09 17.25
C GLU A 111 9.18 -23.18 16.88
N LYS A 112 8.76 -24.22 16.17
CA LYS A 112 9.64 -25.29 15.66
C LYS A 112 10.64 -24.78 14.62
N GLU A 113 10.21 -23.92 13.69
CA GLU A 113 11.08 -23.34 12.65
C GLU A 113 12.09 -22.31 13.20
N ARG A 114 11.84 -21.72 14.37
CA ARG A 114 12.83 -20.88 15.08
C ARG A 114 14.02 -21.67 15.61
N GLN A 115 13.83 -22.93 15.92
CA GLN A 115 14.92 -23.85 16.25
C GLN A 115 15.52 -24.35 14.93
N ALA A 116 16.48 -23.56 14.37
CA ALA A 116 17.12 -23.92 13.12
C ALA A 116 17.79 -25.30 13.26
N PRO A 117 17.42 -26.31 12.46
CA PRO A 117 18.14 -27.58 12.45
C PRO A 117 19.56 -27.33 11.92
N LEU A 118 20.55 -27.89 12.59
CA LEU A 118 21.98 -27.82 12.18
C LEU A 118 22.21 -28.39 10.75
N PHE A 119 21.31 -29.19 10.24
CA PHE A 119 21.36 -29.81 8.91
C PHE A 119 20.03 -29.59 8.20
N MET A 120 20.06 -28.85 7.09
CA MET A 120 18.91 -28.63 6.22
C MET A 120 18.82 -29.77 5.19
N ASP A 121 18.24 -30.89 5.57
CA ASP A 121 17.62 -31.78 4.60
C ASP A 121 16.18 -31.28 4.38
N ILE A 122 15.96 -30.57 3.25
CA ILE A 122 14.62 -30.22 2.82
C ILE A 122 14.04 -31.47 2.14
N PRO A 123 13.14 -32.21 2.78
CA PRO A 123 12.47 -33.33 2.15
C PRO A 123 11.72 -32.83 0.92
N GLY A 124 11.86 -33.48 -0.24
CA GLY A 124 11.11 -33.10 -1.43
C GLY A 124 9.62 -33.06 -1.13
N GLY A 125 9.00 -31.87 -1.26
CA GLY A 125 7.60 -31.62 -0.98
C GLY A 125 7.29 -30.83 0.30
N ALA A 126 8.29 -30.46 1.10
CA ALA A 126 8.06 -29.57 2.23
C ALA A 126 7.77 -28.14 1.78
N LEU A 127 6.81 -27.46 2.47
CA LEU A 127 6.52 -26.06 2.23
C LEU A 127 7.77 -25.21 2.55
N PRO A 128 8.00 -24.10 1.82
CA PRO A 128 9.08 -23.17 2.12
C PRO A 128 9.02 -22.71 3.57
N PRO A 129 10.16 -22.58 4.26
CA PRO A 129 10.19 -22.16 5.65
C PRO A 129 9.82 -20.68 5.80
N LEU A 130 9.14 -20.35 6.91
CA LEU A 130 8.63 -19.01 7.19
C LEU A 130 9.73 -17.95 7.38
N HIS A 131 10.97 -18.35 7.71
CA HIS A 131 12.08 -17.41 7.88
C HIS A 131 12.55 -16.76 6.57
N LEU A 132 12.11 -17.25 5.41
CA LEU A 132 12.34 -16.60 4.12
C LEU A 132 11.49 -15.33 3.93
N LEU A 133 10.46 -15.16 4.75
CA LEU A 133 9.59 -13.99 4.72
C LEU A 133 10.10 -12.93 5.70
N GLU A 134 9.87 -11.66 5.36
CA GLU A 134 10.22 -10.55 6.25
C GLU A 134 9.44 -10.66 7.58
N GLU A 135 10.15 -10.46 8.68
CA GLU A 135 9.53 -10.41 10.01
C GLU A 135 8.69 -9.13 10.19
N PRO A 136 7.59 -9.20 10.98
CA PRO A 136 6.80 -8.02 11.29
C PRO A 136 7.60 -7.03 12.13
N ALA A 137 7.45 -5.75 11.84
CA ALA A 137 8.02 -4.70 12.66
C ALA A 137 7.32 -4.68 14.03
N HIS A 138 8.10 -4.73 15.12
CA HIS A 138 7.58 -4.78 16.48
C HIS A 138 7.17 -3.41 17.04
N ASP A 139 7.50 -2.31 16.37
CA ASP A 139 7.47 -0.94 16.92
C ASP A 139 6.33 -0.05 16.41
N VAL A 140 5.21 -0.59 16.02
CA VAL A 140 4.07 0.28 15.66
C VAL A 140 3.18 0.48 16.87
N GLU A 141 3.35 1.63 17.55
CA GLU A 141 2.45 2.05 18.62
C GLU A 141 1.05 2.35 18.08
N PRO A 142 -0.01 1.84 18.74
CA PRO A 142 -1.37 2.22 18.41
C PRO A 142 -1.60 3.72 18.67
N PRO A 143 -2.61 4.33 18.04
CA PRO A 143 -2.99 5.69 18.37
C PRO A 143 -3.24 5.84 19.88
N SER A 144 -2.69 6.90 20.50
CA SER A 144 -2.90 7.13 21.94
C SER A 144 -4.38 7.40 22.24
N ALA A 145 -4.79 7.11 23.48
CA ALA A 145 -6.16 7.37 23.93
C ALA A 145 -6.57 8.84 23.73
N GLU A 146 -5.68 9.77 24.00
CA GLU A 146 -5.89 11.20 23.75
C GLU A 146 -6.16 11.51 22.27
N THR A 147 -5.39 10.89 21.36
CA THR A 147 -5.59 11.06 19.91
C THR A 147 -6.94 10.51 19.47
N LEU A 148 -7.35 9.38 20.02
CA LEU A 148 -8.63 8.77 19.70
C LEU A 148 -9.80 9.62 20.21
N GLU A 149 -9.70 10.12 21.42
CA GLU A 149 -10.72 11.02 22.01
C GLU A 149 -10.81 12.33 21.22
N PHE A 150 -9.67 12.96 20.93
CA PHE A 150 -9.62 14.16 20.12
C PHE A 150 -10.27 13.96 18.74
N THR A 151 -9.94 12.86 18.05
CA THR A 151 -10.52 12.56 16.74
C THR A 151 -12.02 12.30 16.84
N SER A 152 -12.49 11.66 17.92
CA SER A 152 -13.91 11.44 18.16
C SER A 152 -14.68 12.75 18.28
N ARG A 153 -14.14 13.71 19.05
CA ARG A 153 -14.76 15.04 19.18
C ARG A 153 -14.73 15.83 17.87
N LEU A 154 -13.64 15.69 17.12
CA LEU A 154 -13.52 16.31 15.82
C LEU A 154 -14.58 15.77 14.84
N ILE A 155 -14.85 14.46 14.85
CA ILE A 155 -15.91 13.84 14.04
C ILE A 155 -17.29 14.42 14.41
N GLU A 156 -17.64 14.45 15.69
CA GLU A 156 -18.92 14.99 16.19
C GLU A 156 -19.11 16.44 15.71
N ARG A 157 -18.08 17.24 15.89
CA ARG A 157 -18.13 18.66 15.51
C ARG A 157 -18.23 18.86 14.00
N LYS A 158 -17.40 18.16 13.21
CA LYS A 158 -17.46 18.31 11.75
C LYS A 158 -18.78 17.84 11.16
N LEU A 159 -19.40 16.81 11.72
CA LEU A 159 -20.74 16.39 11.34
C LEU A 159 -21.80 17.42 11.75
N ALA A 160 -21.67 18.03 12.93
CA ALA A 160 -22.53 19.12 13.37
C ALA A 160 -22.42 20.36 12.47
N ASP A 161 -21.20 20.69 11.97
CA ASP A 161 -20.98 21.78 11.00
C ASP A 161 -21.76 21.53 9.68
N PHE A 162 -22.01 20.27 9.31
CA PHE A 162 -22.87 19.87 8.17
C PHE A 162 -24.36 19.72 8.53
N GLY A 163 -24.75 20.13 9.73
CA GLY A 163 -26.13 20.02 10.21
C GLY A 163 -26.56 18.62 10.63
N VAL A 164 -25.61 17.69 10.82
CA VAL A 164 -25.85 16.30 11.22
C VAL A 164 -25.31 16.09 12.63
N GLN A 165 -26.19 15.95 13.60
CA GLN A 165 -25.78 15.67 14.98
C GLN A 165 -25.57 14.17 15.18
N VAL A 166 -24.41 13.80 15.68
CA VAL A 166 -24.04 12.42 16.05
C VAL A 166 -23.31 12.40 17.36
N LYS A 167 -23.34 11.27 18.06
CA LYS A 167 -22.53 11.00 19.26
C LYS A 167 -21.56 9.84 18.93
N VAL A 168 -20.29 9.99 19.25
CA VAL A 168 -19.32 8.89 19.15
C VAL A 168 -19.40 8.08 20.43
N LEU A 169 -19.80 6.82 20.31
CA LEU A 169 -19.96 5.90 21.44
C LEU A 169 -18.66 5.22 21.81
N ALA A 170 -17.89 4.78 20.81
CA ALA A 170 -16.66 4.04 21.02
C ALA A 170 -15.67 4.22 19.85
N ALA A 171 -14.39 4.03 20.13
CA ALA A 171 -13.31 4.00 19.16
C ALA A 171 -12.55 2.66 19.24
N TYR A 172 -12.39 2.01 18.11
CA TYR A 172 -11.68 0.73 17.94
C TYR A 172 -10.45 0.94 17.06
N PRO A 173 -9.28 1.14 17.66
CA PRO A 173 -8.06 1.30 16.91
C PRO A 173 -7.62 -0.03 16.32
N GLY A 174 -7.38 -0.06 15.01
CA GLY A 174 -6.81 -1.19 14.28
C GLY A 174 -5.41 -0.88 13.73
N PRO A 175 -4.78 -1.83 13.03
CA PRO A 175 -3.41 -1.66 12.52
C PRO A 175 -3.30 -0.63 11.37
N VAL A 176 -4.37 -0.49 10.58
CA VAL A 176 -4.38 0.37 9.38
C VAL A 176 -5.42 1.47 9.48
N ILE A 177 -6.56 1.17 10.07
CA ILE A 177 -7.71 2.06 10.24
C ILE A 177 -8.19 2.04 11.68
N THR A 178 -8.85 3.13 12.11
CA THR A 178 -9.62 3.17 13.35
C THR A 178 -11.09 3.27 13.02
N ARG A 179 -11.92 2.44 13.63
CA ARG A 179 -13.38 2.50 13.53
C ARG A 179 -13.95 3.29 14.70
N TYR A 180 -14.73 4.31 14.39
CA TYR A 180 -15.52 5.08 15.35
C TYR A 180 -16.96 4.66 15.20
N GLU A 181 -17.57 4.19 16.28
CA GLU A 181 -19.00 3.90 16.33
C GLU A 181 -19.75 5.20 16.61
N ILE A 182 -20.56 5.62 15.66
CA ILE A 182 -21.34 6.85 15.75
C ILE A 182 -22.83 6.53 15.85
N GLU A 183 -23.51 7.19 16.75
CA GLU A 183 -24.96 7.12 16.91
C GLU A 183 -25.57 8.42 16.38
N PRO A 184 -26.37 8.36 15.30
CA PRO A 184 -27.10 9.53 14.81
C PRO A 184 -28.15 9.99 15.80
N ALA A 185 -28.30 11.31 15.96
CA ALA A 185 -29.33 11.88 16.78
C ALA A 185 -30.73 11.54 16.22
N VAL A 186 -31.74 11.62 17.09
CA VAL A 186 -33.15 11.36 16.71
C VAL A 186 -33.55 12.29 15.54
N GLY A 187 -34.05 11.70 14.46
CA GLY A 187 -34.45 12.43 13.25
C GLY A 187 -33.37 12.50 12.15
N VAL A 188 -32.12 12.14 12.43
CA VAL A 188 -31.05 12.04 11.44
C VAL A 188 -31.15 10.71 10.70
N LYS A 189 -31.28 10.77 9.37
CA LYS A 189 -31.31 9.57 8.52
C LYS A 189 -29.89 9.15 8.16
N GLY A 190 -29.57 7.84 8.22
CA GLY A 190 -28.27 7.30 7.83
C GLY A 190 -27.83 7.72 6.41
N ALA A 191 -28.75 7.79 5.48
CA ALA A 191 -28.49 8.26 4.11
C ALA A 191 -27.92 9.69 4.06
N GLN A 192 -28.22 10.56 5.00
CA GLN A 192 -27.63 11.90 5.08
C GLN A 192 -26.12 11.81 5.35
N ILE A 193 -25.73 10.92 6.26
CA ILE A 193 -24.32 10.70 6.62
C ILE A 193 -23.58 10.04 5.44
N VAL A 194 -24.20 9.07 4.76
CA VAL A 194 -23.65 8.42 3.55
C VAL A 194 -23.30 9.44 2.48
N ASN A 195 -24.20 10.39 2.21
CA ASN A 195 -24.00 11.41 1.18
C ASN A 195 -22.86 12.38 1.55
N LEU A 196 -22.57 12.56 2.83
CA LEU A 196 -21.53 13.45 3.34
C LEU A 196 -20.14 12.80 3.44
N VAL A 197 -19.97 11.51 3.13
CA VAL A 197 -18.69 10.77 3.32
C VAL A 197 -17.50 11.48 2.68
N LYS A 198 -17.67 12.02 1.47
CA LYS A 198 -16.60 12.76 0.78
C LYS A 198 -16.28 14.09 1.45
N ASP A 199 -17.29 14.78 1.95
CA ASP A 199 -17.14 16.06 2.62
C ASP A 199 -16.52 15.86 4.02
N ILE A 200 -16.89 14.79 4.71
CA ILE A 200 -16.29 14.36 5.97
C ILE A 200 -14.81 14.04 5.76
N ALA A 201 -14.45 13.30 4.72
CA ALA A 201 -13.05 12.98 4.40
C ALA A 201 -12.22 14.25 4.21
N ARG A 202 -12.77 15.23 3.46
CA ARG A 202 -12.14 16.53 3.26
C ARG A 202 -12.04 17.32 4.57
N ALA A 203 -13.12 17.39 5.35
CA ALA A 203 -13.17 18.14 6.61
C ALA A 203 -12.23 17.58 7.69
N LEU A 204 -11.99 16.26 7.67
CA LEU A 204 -11.04 15.57 8.54
C LEU A 204 -9.63 15.48 7.96
N SER A 205 -9.40 16.06 6.77
CA SER A 205 -8.10 16.03 6.07
C SER A 205 -7.54 14.61 5.88
N VAL A 206 -8.42 13.63 5.63
CA VAL A 206 -8.05 12.23 5.35
C VAL A 206 -8.28 11.88 3.89
N VAL A 207 -7.51 10.93 3.36
CA VAL A 207 -7.58 10.52 1.95
C VAL A 207 -8.95 9.96 1.59
N SER A 208 -9.53 9.17 2.48
CA SER A 208 -10.84 8.56 2.30
C SER A 208 -11.43 8.17 3.66
N VAL A 209 -12.75 8.16 3.72
CA VAL A 209 -13.51 7.67 4.87
C VAL A 209 -14.44 6.58 4.36
N ARG A 210 -14.59 5.51 5.11
CA ARG A 210 -15.57 4.48 4.82
C ARG A 210 -16.64 4.49 5.90
N LEU A 211 -17.90 4.48 5.47
CA LEU A 211 -19.04 4.35 6.35
C LEU A 211 -19.62 2.94 6.25
N VAL A 212 -19.78 2.31 7.42
CA VAL A 212 -20.47 1.02 7.57
C VAL A 212 -21.83 1.34 8.20
N GLU A 213 -22.87 1.26 7.39
CA GLU A 213 -24.22 1.69 7.78
C GLU A 213 -24.82 0.80 8.87
N THR A 214 -24.47 -0.48 8.89
CA THR A 214 -25.04 -1.44 9.84
C THR A 214 -23.97 -2.30 10.46
N ILE A 215 -23.84 -2.24 11.76
CA ILE A 215 -22.97 -3.14 12.52
C ILE A 215 -23.87 -4.22 13.13
N PRO A 216 -23.61 -5.52 12.87
CA PRO A 216 -24.41 -6.59 13.43
C PRO A 216 -24.53 -6.50 14.95
N GLY A 217 -25.77 -6.51 15.45
CA GLY A 217 -26.06 -6.45 16.88
C GLY A 217 -25.97 -5.07 17.53
N LYS A 218 -25.77 -4.00 16.75
CA LYS A 218 -25.69 -2.62 17.25
C LYS A 218 -26.59 -1.68 16.45
N SER A 219 -27.10 -0.64 17.09
CA SER A 219 -27.91 0.43 16.47
C SER A 219 -27.09 1.58 15.92
N CYS A 220 -25.75 1.52 16.03
CA CYS A 220 -24.83 2.54 15.59
C CYS A 220 -24.24 2.24 14.20
N MET A 221 -23.67 3.27 13.57
CA MET A 221 -22.94 3.19 12.31
C MET A 221 -21.44 3.20 12.60
N GLY A 222 -20.65 2.58 11.73
CA GLY A 222 -19.19 2.58 11.82
C GLY A 222 -18.57 3.60 10.87
N LEU A 223 -17.80 4.55 11.37
CA LEU A 223 -17.00 5.47 10.59
C LEU A 223 -15.54 5.02 10.64
N GLU A 224 -14.99 4.55 9.53
CA GLU A 224 -13.63 4.02 9.43
C GLU A 224 -12.69 5.09 8.85
N LEU A 225 -11.72 5.50 9.65
CA LEU A 225 -10.70 6.48 9.26
C LEU A 225 -9.32 5.82 9.16
N PRO A 226 -8.52 6.17 8.14
CA PRO A 226 -7.15 5.70 8.05
C PRO A 226 -6.29 6.27 9.17
N ASN A 227 -5.47 5.42 9.78
CA ASN A 227 -4.53 5.86 10.80
C ASN A 227 -3.44 6.77 10.20
N PRO A 228 -2.95 7.78 10.95
CA PRO A 228 -1.82 8.61 10.52
C PRO A 228 -0.55 7.79 10.26
N LYS A 229 -0.26 6.86 11.17
CA LYS A 229 0.81 5.85 11.03
C LYS A 229 0.15 4.50 10.77
N ARG A 230 0.25 4.00 9.55
CA ARG A 230 -0.30 2.70 9.17
C ARG A 230 0.72 1.61 9.43
N GLN A 231 0.29 0.53 10.04
CA GLN A 231 1.11 -0.67 10.20
C GLN A 231 1.18 -1.44 8.88
N THR A 232 2.36 -1.88 8.50
CA THR A 232 2.51 -2.82 7.39
C THR A 232 2.20 -4.23 7.88
N VAL A 233 1.15 -4.84 7.36
CA VAL A 233 0.78 -6.22 7.65
C VAL A 233 1.67 -7.15 6.82
N ARG A 234 2.51 -7.94 7.49
CA ARG A 234 3.43 -8.86 6.84
C ARG A 234 2.77 -10.23 6.65
N LEU A 235 3.05 -10.86 5.51
CA LEU A 235 2.53 -12.19 5.19
C LEU A 235 2.98 -13.23 6.24
N SER A 236 4.21 -13.11 6.74
CA SER A 236 4.76 -13.95 7.80
C SER A 236 3.93 -13.95 9.10
N GLU A 237 3.25 -12.84 9.42
CA GLU A 237 2.37 -12.75 10.59
C GLU A 237 1.15 -13.66 10.43
N ILE A 238 0.54 -13.65 9.25
CA ILE A 238 -0.69 -14.38 8.99
C ILE A 238 -0.39 -15.88 8.84
N LEU A 239 0.62 -16.25 8.03
CA LEU A 239 1.05 -17.63 7.86
C LEU A 239 1.58 -18.25 9.15
N GLY A 240 2.23 -17.45 10.01
CA GLY A 240 2.71 -17.87 11.33
C GLY A 240 1.66 -17.83 12.42
N SER A 241 0.41 -17.47 12.13
CA SER A 241 -0.69 -17.41 13.10
C SER A 241 -1.28 -18.79 13.38
N LYS A 242 -1.88 -18.90 14.57
CA LYS A 242 -2.66 -20.10 14.92
C LYS A 242 -3.87 -20.27 13.99
N ALA A 243 -4.52 -19.17 13.57
CA ALA A 243 -5.66 -19.18 12.68
C ALA A 243 -5.35 -19.87 11.33
N TYR A 244 -4.14 -19.63 10.77
CA TYR A 244 -3.72 -20.34 9.55
C TYR A 244 -3.38 -21.80 9.81
N HIS A 245 -2.73 -22.09 10.92
CA HIS A 245 -2.30 -23.45 11.26
C HIS A 245 -3.47 -24.40 11.54
N ASP A 246 -4.56 -23.88 12.11
CA ASP A 246 -5.76 -24.67 12.44
C ASP A 246 -6.61 -24.98 11.20
N MET A 247 -6.29 -24.39 10.04
CA MET A 247 -6.94 -24.70 8.77
C MET A 247 -6.37 -25.99 8.17
N HIS A 248 -7.25 -26.95 7.88
CA HIS A 248 -6.84 -28.25 7.33
C HIS A 248 -6.83 -28.31 5.79
N SER A 249 -7.37 -27.29 5.13
CA SER A 249 -7.46 -27.26 3.67
C SER A 249 -6.10 -26.92 3.04
N PRO A 250 -5.66 -27.67 2.01
CA PRO A 250 -4.47 -27.31 1.23
C PRO A 250 -4.66 -26.04 0.40
N LEU A 251 -5.90 -25.55 0.26
CA LEU A 251 -6.26 -24.31 -0.44
C LEU A 251 -6.60 -23.18 0.53
N THR A 252 -5.95 -23.17 1.68
CA THR A 252 -6.07 -22.07 2.64
C THR A 252 -5.34 -20.83 2.14
N LEU A 253 -6.08 -19.72 2.00
CA LEU A 253 -5.56 -18.43 1.58
C LEU A 253 -5.45 -17.48 2.76
N THR A 254 -4.39 -16.64 2.76
CA THR A 254 -4.19 -15.55 3.71
C THR A 254 -4.68 -14.25 3.10
N LEU A 255 -5.68 -13.59 3.70
CA LEU A 255 -6.18 -12.31 3.21
C LEU A 255 -5.52 -11.11 3.90
N GLY A 256 -5.07 -11.26 5.14
CA GLY A 256 -4.46 -10.18 5.91
C GLY A 256 -4.99 -10.12 7.34
N LYS A 257 -5.17 -8.90 7.86
CA LYS A 257 -5.80 -8.63 9.15
C LYS A 257 -7.14 -7.96 8.95
N ASP A 258 -8.08 -8.24 9.85
CA ASP A 258 -9.31 -7.48 9.93
C ASP A 258 -9.07 -6.09 10.55
N ILE A 259 -10.13 -5.33 10.73
CA ILE A 259 -10.06 -3.99 11.32
C ILE A 259 -9.60 -3.99 12.78
N GLY A 260 -9.79 -5.06 13.52
CA GLY A 260 -9.32 -5.25 14.90
C GLY A 260 -7.88 -5.76 15.00
N GLY A 261 -7.28 -6.14 13.87
CA GLY A 261 -5.92 -6.70 13.82
C GLY A 261 -5.86 -8.22 13.87
N ALA A 262 -7.00 -8.92 13.92
CA ALA A 262 -7.04 -10.37 13.90
C ALA A 262 -6.70 -10.93 12.50
N PRO A 263 -5.95 -12.05 12.38
CA PRO A 263 -5.60 -12.64 11.10
C PRO A 263 -6.84 -13.22 10.41
N VAL A 264 -7.01 -12.88 9.13
CA VAL A 264 -8.09 -13.38 8.27
C VAL A 264 -7.54 -14.41 7.30
N VAL A 265 -8.00 -15.63 7.45
CA VAL A 265 -7.69 -16.77 6.59
C VAL A 265 -8.99 -17.39 6.08
N VAL A 266 -8.96 -17.87 4.85
CA VAL A 266 -10.15 -18.43 4.19
C VAL A 266 -9.78 -19.69 3.43
N ASP A 267 -10.75 -20.55 3.20
CA ASP A 267 -10.60 -21.76 2.40
C ASP A 267 -11.17 -21.53 1.00
N LEU A 268 -10.31 -21.48 -0.01
CA LEU A 268 -10.71 -21.30 -1.40
C LEU A 268 -11.67 -22.41 -1.87
N ALA A 269 -11.51 -23.63 -1.38
CA ALA A 269 -12.39 -24.73 -1.74
C ALA A 269 -13.85 -24.53 -1.32
N LYS A 270 -14.09 -23.70 -0.28
CA LYS A 270 -15.43 -23.37 0.21
C LYS A 270 -16.04 -22.16 -0.48
N MET A 271 -15.28 -21.47 -1.35
CA MET A 271 -15.77 -20.32 -2.10
C MET A 271 -16.29 -20.79 -3.45
N PRO A 272 -17.58 -20.62 -3.78
CA PRO A 272 -18.09 -20.97 -5.09
C PRO A 272 -17.47 -20.11 -6.19
N HIS A 273 -17.19 -18.83 -5.90
CA HIS A 273 -16.55 -17.87 -6.80
C HIS A 273 -15.70 -16.89 -6.01
N LEU A 274 -14.50 -16.58 -6.51
CA LEU A 274 -13.63 -15.54 -5.99
C LEU A 274 -13.31 -14.54 -7.11
N MET A 275 -13.76 -13.31 -6.98
CA MET A 275 -13.42 -12.23 -7.89
C MET A 275 -12.43 -11.28 -7.24
N VAL A 276 -11.28 -11.07 -7.90
CA VAL A 276 -10.26 -10.11 -7.45
C VAL A 276 -10.22 -8.94 -8.43
N ALA A 277 -10.60 -7.76 -7.99
CA ALA A 277 -10.63 -6.55 -8.80
C ALA A 277 -9.79 -5.44 -8.16
N GLY A 278 -9.28 -4.54 -8.98
CA GLY A 278 -8.52 -3.38 -8.53
C GLY A 278 -8.03 -2.54 -9.72
N THR A 279 -7.84 -1.24 -9.48
CA THR A 279 -7.27 -0.31 -10.46
C THR A 279 -5.79 -0.59 -10.68
N THR A 280 -5.22 -0.02 -11.73
CA THR A 280 -3.76 -0.08 -11.97
C THR A 280 -3.01 0.50 -10.76
N GLY A 281 -2.00 -0.21 -10.27
CA GLY A 281 -1.23 0.20 -9.08
C GLY A 281 -1.86 -0.13 -7.73
N SER A 282 -3.06 -0.73 -7.67
CA SER A 282 -3.72 -1.13 -6.41
C SER A 282 -3.07 -2.33 -5.71
N GLY A 283 -2.09 -2.99 -6.33
CA GLY A 283 -1.47 -4.19 -5.79
C GLY A 283 -2.18 -5.51 -6.14
N LYS A 284 -3.17 -5.49 -7.06
CA LYS A 284 -3.94 -6.69 -7.42
C LYS A 284 -3.07 -7.89 -7.77
N SER A 285 -2.10 -7.73 -8.67
CA SER A 285 -1.22 -8.83 -9.10
C SER A 285 -0.30 -9.31 -7.96
N VAL A 286 0.18 -8.39 -7.12
CA VAL A 286 0.98 -8.73 -5.93
C VAL A 286 0.11 -9.49 -4.92
N GLY A 287 -1.14 -9.06 -4.71
CA GLY A 287 -2.08 -9.75 -3.83
C GLY A 287 -2.40 -11.17 -4.30
N ILE A 288 -2.63 -11.37 -5.61
CA ILE A 288 -2.86 -12.71 -6.18
C ILE A 288 -1.64 -13.61 -6.00
N ASN A 289 -0.43 -13.08 -6.17
CA ASN A 289 0.80 -13.85 -5.96
C ASN A 289 1.07 -14.18 -4.48
N ALA A 290 0.53 -13.38 -3.56
CA ALA A 290 0.66 -13.60 -2.11
C ALA A 290 -0.38 -14.58 -1.55
N MET A 291 -1.49 -14.81 -2.27
CA MET A 291 -2.53 -15.77 -1.93
C MET A 291 -2.11 -17.20 -2.31
#